data_8714fa55d77f4230f09025108d2d7a8a
#
_entry.id   8714fa55d77f4230f09025108d2d7a8a
#
_cell.length_a   1.000
_cell.length_b   1.000
_cell.length_c   1.000
_cell.angle_alpha   90.00
_cell.angle_beta   90.00
_cell.angle_gamma   90.00
#
_symmetry.space_group_name_H-M   'P 1'
#
loop_
_entity.id
_entity.type
_entity.pdbx_description
1 polymer ?
#
loop_
_entity_poly.entity_id
_entity_poly.type
_entity_poly.pdbx_seq_one_letter_code
_entity_poly.pdbx_strand_id
1 'polypeptide(L)'
;MENCRLIPEKYRFLSSSGLKVIAVLTMLIDHVASVLLRDDPIILLQIAGHTLTLYTLMRTIGRIAFPIFAFLLAEGFHYTSDRRKYGIRLFVFALISEIPWNLEHTGKLFYSSQNVFFTLLLGFLGLCVIEELKTAKDKTKGIFMLLALLLISIVLHADYGCSGFGFILLMGPSDGCSR
;
A
#
# COMPACT_ATOMS: atom_id res chain seq x y z
N MET A 1 -20.12 -2.63 23.48
CA MET A 1 -19.26 -2.17 22.37
C MET A 1 -18.26 -3.28 22.09
N GLU A 2 -18.59 -4.16 21.19
CA GLU A 2 -17.71 -5.25 20.80
C GLU A 2 -16.50 -4.65 20.08
N ASN A 3 -15.30 -5.04 20.53
CA ASN A 3 -14.03 -4.56 19.98
C ASN A 3 -13.90 -5.05 18.53
N CYS A 4 -14.28 -4.24 17.59
CA CYS A 4 -14.12 -4.48 16.16
C CYS A 4 -12.64 -4.31 15.77
N ARG A 5 -11.83 -5.32 16.04
CA ARG A 5 -10.41 -5.39 15.73
C ARG A 5 -10.18 -6.43 14.65
N LEU A 6 -9.43 -6.09 13.62
CA LEU A 6 -9.08 -7.01 12.52
C LEU A 6 -8.31 -8.25 13.02
N ILE A 7 -7.56 -8.11 14.11
CA ILE A 7 -6.80 -9.21 14.73
C ILE A 7 -7.21 -9.34 16.21
N PRO A 8 -7.58 -10.56 16.67
CA PRO A 8 -7.81 -10.85 18.08
C PRO A 8 -6.57 -10.54 18.93
N GLU A 9 -6.78 -10.08 20.18
CA GLU A 9 -5.69 -9.70 21.10
C GLU A 9 -4.65 -10.82 21.31
N LYS A 10 -5.09 -12.07 21.30
CA LYS A 10 -4.24 -13.26 21.45
C LYS A 10 -3.12 -13.36 20.39
N TYR A 11 -3.33 -12.80 19.21
CA TYR A 11 -2.36 -12.85 18.09
C TYR A 11 -1.65 -11.50 17.86
N ARG A 12 -1.80 -10.56 18.78
CA ARG A 12 -1.25 -9.22 18.66
C ARG A 12 0.14 -9.14 19.29
N PHE A 13 1.12 -9.73 18.62
CA PHE A 13 2.52 -9.73 19.07
C PHE A 13 3.22 -8.38 18.88
N LEU A 14 2.72 -7.51 17.99
CA LEU A 14 3.31 -6.23 17.66
C LEU A 14 2.28 -5.11 17.83
N SER A 15 2.73 -3.99 18.38
CA SER A 15 1.92 -2.75 18.40
C SER A 15 1.83 -2.14 17.00
N SER A 16 0.78 -1.35 16.70
CA SER A 16 0.67 -0.61 15.44
C SER A 16 1.88 0.30 15.21
N SER A 17 2.48 0.82 16.28
CA SER A 17 3.72 1.59 16.18
C SER A 17 4.92 0.74 15.78
N GLY A 18 5.05 -0.48 16.33
CA GLY A 18 6.10 -1.43 15.94
C GLY A 18 5.98 -1.84 14.47
N LEU A 19 4.76 -2.13 14.00
CA LEU A 19 4.52 -2.43 12.59
C LEU A 19 4.91 -1.27 11.65
N LYS A 20 4.63 -0.01 12.03
CA LYS A 20 5.07 1.17 11.27
C LYS A 20 6.59 1.25 11.15
N VAL A 21 7.30 1.01 12.25
CA VAL A 21 8.78 1.01 12.25
C VAL A 21 9.31 -0.09 11.34
N ILE A 22 8.79 -1.31 11.43
CA ILE A 22 9.20 -2.42 10.55
C ILE A 22 8.93 -2.07 9.09
N ALA A 23 7.75 -1.54 8.75
CA ALA A 23 7.40 -1.17 7.38
C ALA A 23 8.34 -0.08 6.83
N VAL A 24 8.68 0.93 7.64
CA VAL A 24 9.62 1.98 7.23
C VAL A 24 11.04 1.44 7.04
N LEU A 25 11.51 0.56 7.93
CA LEU A 25 12.83 -0.05 7.82
C LEU A 25 12.93 -0.97 6.59
N THR A 26 11.93 -1.81 6.34
CA THR A 26 11.91 -2.68 5.16
C THR A 26 11.82 -1.86 3.87
N MET A 27 11.05 -0.78 3.85
CA MET A 27 11.01 0.15 2.71
C MET A 27 12.35 0.85 2.50
N LEU A 28 13.03 1.26 3.57
CA LEU A 28 14.38 1.84 3.47
C LEU A 28 15.38 0.85 2.86
N ILE A 29 15.34 -0.42 3.27
CA ILE A 29 16.17 -1.49 2.69
C ILE A 29 15.90 -1.61 1.18
N ASP A 30 14.65 -1.55 0.75
CA ASP A 30 14.25 -1.57 -0.65
C ASP A 30 14.87 -0.42 -1.46
N HIS A 31 14.75 0.80 -0.97
CA HIS A 31 15.29 1.99 -1.64
C HIS A 31 16.82 2.01 -1.66
N VAL A 32 17.46 1.60 -0.57
CA VAL A 32 18.94 1.45 -0.54
C VAL A 32 19.39 0.45 -1.60
N ALA A 33 18.71 -0.70 -1.73
CA ALA A 33 19.03 -1.66 -2.78
C ALA A 33 18.81 -1.08 -4.17
N SER A 34 17.70 -0.38 -4.38
CA SER A 34 17.35 0.20 -5.67
C SER A 34 18.34 1.28 -6.12
N VAL A 35 18.86 2.09 -5.19
CA VAL A 35 19.79 3.18 -5.51
C VAL A 35 21.22 2.69 -5.64
N LEU A 36 21.67 1.79 -4.75
CA LEU A 36 23.10 1.45 -4.64
C LEU A 36 23.49 0.15 -5.35
N LEU A 37 22.56 -0.80 -5.54
CA LEU A 37 22.89 -2.16 -6.02
C LEU A 37 22.24 -2.49 -7.36
N ARG A 38 21.52 -1.57 -7.98
CA ARG A 38 20.83 -1.82 -9.25
C ARG A 38 21.82 -2.14 -10.38
N ASP A 39 22.86 -1.32 -10.52
CA ASP A 39 23.79 -1.36 -11.64
C ASP A 39 24.98 -2.29 -11.39
N ASP A 40 25.30 -2.58 -10.13
CA ASP A 40 26.40 -3.47 -9.73
C ASP A 40 25.97 -4.45 -8.62
N PRO A 41 25.15 -5.46 -8.94
CA PRO A 41 24.59 -6.38 -7.97
C PRO A 41 25.65 -7.37 -7.45
N ILE A 42 25.89 -7.34 -6.14
CA ILE A 42 26.77 -8.32 -5.46
C ILE A 42 26.11 -9.71 -5.54
N ILE A 43 26.81 -10.67 -6.15
CA ILE A 43 26.36 -12.07 -6.25
C ILE A 43 26.61 -12.76 -4.92
N LEU A 44 25.53 -13.28 -4.29
CA LEU A 44 25.61 -14.03 -3.04
C LEU A 44 25.68 -15.54 -3.28
N LEU A 45 24.94 -16.04 -4.26
CA LEU A 45 24.82 -17.46 -4.53
C LEU A 45 24.44 -17.73 -5.98
N GLN A 46 25.04 -18.74 -6.60
CA GLN A 46 24.71 -19.22 -7.93
C GLN A 46 24.48 -20.72 -7.91
N ILE A 47 23.24 -21.16 -8.12
CA ILE A 47 22.83 -22.59 -8.11
C ILE A 47 21.97 -22.86 -9.34
N ALA A 48 22.32 -23.88 -10.11
CA ALA A 48 21.53 -24.40 -11.23
C ALA A 48 21.04 -23.32 -12.21
N GLY A 49 21.89 -22.33 -12.53
CA GLY A 49 21.56 -21.23 -13.46
C GLY A 49 20.76 -20.07 -12.84
N HIS A 50 20.38 -20.15 -11.57
CA HIS A 50 19.75 -19.06 -10.84
C HIS A 50 20.78 -18.29 -10.02
N THR A 51 20.84 -16.97 -10.20
CA THR A 51 21.74 -16.07 -9.45
C THR A 51 20.95 -15.34 -8.37
N LEU A 52 21.30 -15.58 -7.11
CA LEU A 52 20.79 -14.78 -6.00
C LEU A 52 21.75 -13.64 -5.74
N THR A 53 21.30 -12.42 -5.92
CA THR A 53 22.09 -11.22 -5.65
C THR A 53 21.64 -10.55 -4.36
N LEU A 54 22.52 -9.78 -3.73
CA LEU A 54 22.17 -8.95 -2.57
C LEU A 54 21.02 -7.98 -2.93
N TYR A 55 21.04 -7.42 -4.15
CA TYR A 55 19.96 -6.61 -4.69
C TYR A 55 18.60 -7.33 -4.60
N THR A 56 18.51 -8.54 -5.17
CA THR A 56 17.25 -9.32 -5.18
C THR A 56 16.77 -9.64 -3.77
N LEU A 57 17.70 -10.01 -2.86
CA LEU A 57 17.36 -10.30 -1.48
C LEU A 57 16.78 -9.07 -0.75
N MET A 58 17.45 -7.93 -0.84
CA MET A 58 17.02 -6.68 -0.20
C MET A 58 15.70 -6.18 -0.79
N ARG A 59 15.49 -6.29 -2.10
CA ARG A 59 14.21 -5.95 -2.78
C ARG A 59 13.07 -6.87 -2.31
N THR A 60 13.35 -8.15 -2.11
CA THR A 60 12.34 -9.11 -1.59
C THR A 60 11.93 -8.77 -0.16
N ILE A 61 12.89 -8.45 0.71
CA ILE A 61 12.62 -7.98 2.08
C ILE A 61 11.83 -6.66 2.04
N GLY A 62 12.21 -5.74 1.17
CA GLY A 62 11.56 -4.43 1.01
C GLY A 62 10.09 -4.53 0.64
N ARG A 63 9.72 -5.49 -0.21
CA ARG A 63 8.33 -5.71 -0.63
C ARG A 63 7.39 -6.10 0.51
N ILE A 64 7.89 -6.55 1.66
CA ILE A 64 7.09 -6.81 2.87
C ILE A 64 6.48 -5.51 3.42
N ALA A 65 7.06 -4.35 3.13
CA ALA A 65 6.53 -3.05 3.55
C ALA A 65 5.09 -2.82 3.07
N PHE A 66 4.77 -3.17 1.80
CA PHE A 66 3.45 -2.90 1.23
C PHE A 66 2.30 -3.62 1.96
N PRO A 67 2.34 -4.95 2.19
CA PRO A 67 1.31 -5.62 2.98
C PRO A 67 1.12 -5.02 4.37
N ILE A 68 2.19 -4.60 5.03
CA ILE A 68 2.11 -3.97 6.35
C ILE A 68 1.42 -2.61 6.24
N PHE A 69 1.77 -1.76 5.26
CA PHE A 69 1.10 -0.48 5.05
C PHE A 69 -0.36 -0.65 4.66
N ALA A 70 -0.70 -1.63 3.81
CA ALA A 70 -2.09 -1.95 3.46
C ALA A 70 -2.91 -2.36 4.68
N PHE A 71 -2.35 -3.20 5.56
CA PHE A 71 -2.97 -3.57 6.84
C PHE A 71 -3.17 -2.36 7.75
N LEU A 72 -2.13 -1.54 7.94
CA LEU A 72 -2.21 -0.32 8.76
C LEU A 72 -3.19 0.70 8.20
N LEU A 73 -3.35 0.76 6.86
CA LEU A 73 -4.34 1.58 6.19
C LEU A 73 -5.76 1.10 6.52
N ALA A 74 -6.02 -0.21 6.40
CA ALA A 74 -7.31 -0.82 6.71
C ALA A 74 -7.64 -0.65 8.21
N GLU A 75 -6.68 -0.89 9.11
CA GLU A 75 -6.82 -0.62 10.54
C GLU A 75 -7.12 0.86 10.80
N GLY A 76 -6.34 1.77 10.18
CA GLY A 76 -6.54 3.22 10.29
C GLY A 76 -7.89 3.68 9.76
N PHE A 77 -8.40 3.06 8.68
CA PHE A 77 -9.73 3.32 8.14
C PHE A 77 -10.83 3.04 9.16
N HIS A 78 -10.69 1.98 9.95
CA HIS A 78 -11.66 1.62 11.02
C HIS A 78 -11.64 2.60 12.19
N TYR A 79 -10.45 3.04 12.61
CA TYR A 79 -10.31 3.85 13.81
C TYR A 79 -10.43 5.36 13.54
N THR A 80 -10.36 5.81 12.29
CA THR A 80 -10.43 7.23 11.98
C THR A 80 -11.85 7.77 12.16
N SER A 81 -11.98 8.88 12.90
CA SER A 81 -13.24 9.61 13.02
C SER A 81 -13.50 10.53 11.82
N ASP A 82 -12.44 10.95 11.11
CA ASP A 82 -12.52 11.88 9.98
C ASP A 82 -11.79 11.29 8.75
N ARG A 83 -12.56 10.54 7.95
CA ARG A 83 -12.09 9.89 6.72
C ARG A 83 -11.59 10.92 5.70
N ARG A 84 -12.20 12.11 5.65
CA ARG A 84 -11.79 13.16 4.73
C ARG A 84 -10.38 13.66 5.04
N LYS A 85 -10.08 13.96 6.31
CA LYS A 85 -8.73 14.37 6.73
C LYS A 85 -7.70 13.27 6.49
N TYR A 86 -8.09 12.01 6.70
CA TYR A 86 -7.20 10.88 6.45
C TYR A 86 -6.85 10.75 4.97
N GLY A 87 -7.83 10.81 4.07
CA GLY A 87 -7.62 10.81 2.62
C GLY A 87 -6.78 12.00 2.14
N ILE A 88 -7.02 13.20 2.66
CA ILE A 88 -6.21 14.39 2.34
C ILE A 88 -4.75 14.19 2.75
N ARG A 89 -4.47 13.62 3.92
CA ARG A 89 -3.10 13.32 4.35
C ARG A 89 -2.43 12.33 3.41
N LEU A 90 -3.11 11.24 3.02
CA LEU A 90 -2.57 10.29 2.04
C LEU A 90 -2.26 10.95 0.71
N PHE A 91 -3.15 11.81 0.21
CA PHE A 91 -2.96 12.55 -1.03
C PHE A 91 -1.76 13.49 -0.95
N VAL A 92 -1.63 14.26 0.13
CA VAL A 92 -0.48 15.16 0.35
C VAL A 92 0.83 14.37 0.40
N PHE A 93 0.84 13.23 1.12
CA PHE A 93 2.03 12.37 1.15
C PHE A 93 2.33 11.75 -0.22
N ALA A 94 1.31 11.37 -1.01
CA ALA A 94 1.51 10.90 -2.37
C ALA A 94 2.22 11.96 -3.23
N LEU A 95 1.79 13.21 -3.17
CA LEU A 95 2.41 14.31 -3.93
C LEU A 95 3.84 14.61 -3.47
N ILE A 96 4.09 14.65 -2.16
CA ILE A 96 5.43 14.91 -1.62
C ILE A 96 6.40 13.77 -1.99
N SER A 97 5.93 12.53 -1.93
CA SER A 97 6.74 11.35 -2.23
C SER A 97 7.00 11.14 -3.72
N GLU A 98 6.29 11.87 -4.59
CA GLU A 98 6.49 11.78 -6.04
C GLU A 98 7.87 12.32 -6.47
N ILE A 99 8.35 13.36 -5.83
CA ILE A 99 9.65 13.97 -6.16
C ILE A 99 10.81 12.97 -5.94
N PRO A 100 11.02 12.40 -4.72
CA PRO A 100 12.09 11.43 -4.50
C PRO A 100 11.90 10.15 -5.31
N TRP A 101 10.66 9.71 -5.54
CA TRP A 101 10.35 8.56 -6.36
C TRP A 101 10.82 8.73 -7.81
N ASN A 102 10.48 9.86 -8.43
CA ASN A 102 10.85 10.17 -9.80
C ASN A 102 12.36 10.32 -9.96
N LEU A 103 13.03 10.98 -9.00
CA LEU A 103 14.48 11.15 -8.99
C LEU A 103 15.22 9.81 -8.88
N GLU A 104 14.72 8.89 -8.04
CA GLU A 104 15.30 7.56 -7.88
C GLU A 104 15.21 6.73 -9.17
N HIS A 105 14.05 6.76 -9.85
CA HIS A 105 13.79 5.89 -10.99
C HIS A 105 14.38 6.38 -12.30
N THR A 106 14.41 7.69 -12.52
CA THR A 106 14.77 8.28 -13.83
C THR A 106 15.75 9.44 -13.77
N GLY A 107 16.06 9.95 -12.58
CA GLY A 107 16.81 11.18 -12.39
C GLY A 107 16.07 12.44 -12.88
N LYS A 108 14.77 12.34 -13.22
CA LYS A 108 13.92 13.45 -13.69
C LYS A 108 12.83 13.75 -12.66
N LEU A 109 12.30 14.98 -12.68
CA LEU A 109 11.22 15.38 -11.78
C LEU A 109 9.85 14.77 -12.13
N PHE A 110 9.67 14.30 -13.36
CA PHE A 110 8.43 13.71 -13.85
C PHE A 110 8.67 12.34 -14.46
N TYR A 111 7.88 11.36 -14.03
CA TYR A 111 7.89 9.99 -14.53
C TYR A 111 6.46 9.47 -14.69
N SER A 112 6.24 8.51 -15.58
CA SER A 112 4.90 8.01 -15.90
C SER A 112 4.34 7.02 -14.86
N SER A 113 5.19 6.45 -14.01
CA SER A 113 4.76 5.54 -12.93
C SER A 113 4.67 6.31 -11.62
N GLN A 114 3.63 6.05 -10.86
CA GLN A 114 3.33 6.74 -9.60
C GLN A 114 3.79 5.92 -8.39
N ASN A 115 4.14 6.60 -7.31
CA ASN A 115 4.62 5.99 -6.07
C ASN A 115 3.50 5.19 -5.35
N VAL A 116 3.90 4.37 -4.38
CA VAL A 116 3.02 3.49 -3.59
C VAL A 116 1.89 4.21 -2.86
N PHE A 117 2.06 5.48 -2.48
CA PHE A 117 1.01 6.24 -1.80
C PHE A 117 -0.22 6.48 -2.66
N PHE A 118 -0.08 6.53 -4.00
CA PHE A 118 -1.24 6.57 -4.89
C PHE A 118 -2.02 5.26 -4.84
N THR A 119 -1.34 4.10 -4.78
CA THR A 119 -2.01 2.81 -4.58
C THR A 119 -2.77 2.78 -3.25
N LEU A 120 -2.14 3.26 -2.16
CA LEU A 120 -2.78 3.34 -0.83
C LEU A 120 -3.97 4.31 -0.84
N LEU A 121 -3.87 5.45 -1.50
CA LEU A 121 -4.96 6.42 -1.63
C LEU A 121 -6.15 5.83 -2.39
N LEU A 122 -5.91 5.20 -3.54
CA LEU A 122 -6.96 4.56 -4.32
C LEU A 122 -7.62 3.44 -3.54
N GLY A 123 -6.84 2.61 -2.84
CA GLY A 123 -7.34 1.58 -1.94
C GLY A 123 -8.21 2.15 -0.82
N PHE A 124 -7.77 3.26 -0.19
CA PHE A 124 -8.55 3.97 0.83
C PHE A 124 -9.90 4.49 0.28
N LEU A 125 -9.90 5.09 -0.91
CA LEU A 125 -11.13 5.54 -1.58
C LEU A 125 -12.04 4.35 -1.89
N GLY A 126 -11.48 3.23 -2.34
CA GLY A 126 -12.22 1.99 -2.55
C GLY A 126 -12.88 1.47 -1.28
N LEU A 127 -12.19 1.51 -0.13
CA LEU A 127 -12.78 1.16 1.18
C LEU A 127 -13.94 2.09 1.56
N CYS A 128 -13.83 3.40 1.28
CA CYS A 128 -14.93 4.34 1.50
C CYS A 128 -16.16 3.95 0.66
N VAL A 129 -15.96 3.61 -0.61
CA VAL A 129 -17.05 3.21 -1.50
C VAL A 129 -17.70 1.89 -1.04
N ILE A 130 -16.91 0.91 -0.62
CA ILE A 130 -17.43 -0.37 -0.10
C ILE A 130 -18.28 -0.12 1.15
N GLU A 131 -17.84 0.76 2.04
CA GLU A 131 -18.60 1.08 3.25
C GLU A 131 -19.95 1.76 2.92
N GLU A 132 -19.96 2.68 1.94
CA GLU A 132 -21.21 3.28 1.45
C GLU A 132 -22.14 2.25 0.80
N LEU A 133 -21.59 1.27 0.06
CA LEU A 133 -22.36 0.21 -0.58
C LEU A 133 -23.08 -0.71 0.42
N LYS A 134 -22.61 -0.84 1.67
CA LYS A 134 -23.26 -1.66 2.69
C LYS A 134 -24.64 -1.11 3.07
N THR A 135 -24.80 0.21 3.04
CA THR A 135 -26.04 0.91 3.45
C THR A 135 -26.86 1.41 2.27
N ALA A 136 -26.32 1.46 1.07
CA ALA A 136 -26.96 1.98 -0.12
C ALA A 136 -28.09 1.06 -0.61
N LYS A 137 -29.28 1.63 -0.91
CA LYS A 137 -30.39 0.93 -1.56
C LYS A 137 -30.06 0.59 -3.02
N ASP A 138 -29.43 1.52 -3.75
CA ASP A 138 -28.95 1.34 -5.12
C ASP A 138 -27.42 1.20 -5.10
N LYS A 139 -26.95 0.02 -5.44
CA LYS A 139 -25.52 -0.33 -5.47
C LYS A 139 -24.82 0.04 -6.78
N THR A 140 -25.59 0.41 -7.81
CA THR A 140 -25.08 0.63 -9.16
C THR A 140 -23.99 1.70 -9.21
N LYS A 141 -24.25 2.85 -8.58
CA LYS A 141 -23.26 3.96 -8.52
C LYS A 141 -21.96 3.56 -7.85
N GLY A 142 -22.03 2.83 -6.75
CA GLY A 142 -20.84 2.38 -6.02
C GLY A 142 -20.02 1.37 -6.82
N ILE A 143 -20.67 0.45 -7.55
CA ILE A 143 -19.99 -0.49 -8.43
C ILE A 143 -19.27 0.26 -9.56
N PHE A 144 -19.92 1.22 -10.22
CA PHE A 144 -19.26 2.06 -11.22
C PHE A 144 -18.07 2.83 -10.66
N MET A 145 -18.19 3.33 -9.43
CA MET A 145 -17.09 4.06 -8.77
C MET A 145 -15.90 3.14 -8.44
N LEU A 146 -16.15 1.91 -8.00
CA LEU A 146 -15.09 0.91 -7.80
C LEU A 146 -14.39 0.53 -9.12
N LEU A 147 -15.16 0.35 -10.20
CA LEU A 147 -14.60 0.09 -11.53
C LEU A 147 -13.77 1.26 -12.05
N ALA A 148 -14.23 2.49 -11.83
CA ALA A 148 -13.48 3.69 -12.17
C ALA A 148 -12.15 3.79 -11.38
N LEU A 149 -12.16 3.53 -10.06
CA LEU A 149 -10.95 3.51 -9.25
C LEU A 149 -9.98 2.41 -9.68
N LEU A 150 -10.48 1.23 -10.04
CA LEU A 150 -9.67 0.15 -10.59
C LEU A 150 -9.02 0.59 -11.92
N LEU A 151 -9.79 1.18 -12.82
CA LEU A 151 -9.28 1.67 -14.10
C LEU A 151 -8.23 2.77 -13.89
N ILE A 152 -8.47 3.70 -12.97
CA ILE A 152 -7.50 4.74 -12.60
C ILE A 152 -6.20 4.10 -12.07
N SER A 153 -6.28 3.04 -11.26
CA SER A 153 -5.08 2.37 -10.74
C SER A 153 -4.23 1.72 -11.83
N ILE A 154 -4.88 1.26 -12.91
CA ILE A 154 -4.18 0.70 -14.09
C ILE A 154 -3.54 1.82 -14.91
N VAL A 155 -4.30 2.89 -15.20
CA VAL A 155 -3.84 4.01 -16.05
C VAL A 155 -2.70 4.79 -15.41
N LEU A 156 -2.75 5.01 -14.10
CA LEU A 156 -1.69 5.71 -13.35
C LEU A 156 -0.40 4.91 -13.23
N HIS A 157 -0.38 3.63 -13.61
CA HIS A 157 0.79 2.75 -13.43
C HIS A 157 1.38 2.87 -12.01
N ALA A 158 0.50 2.96 -10.99
CA ALA A 158 0.93 3.00 -9.59
C ALA A 158 1.72 1.74 -9.23
N ASP A 159 2.71 1.85 -8.34
CA ASP A 159 3.74 0.83 -8.07
C ASP A 159 3.18 -0.60 -7.89
N TYR A 160 2.07 -0.76 -7.16
CA TYR A 160 1.38 -2.06 -7.02
C TYR A 160 0.12 -2.19 -7.90
N GLY A 161 -0.28 -1.14 -8.62
CA GLY A 161 -1.37 -1.13 -9.58
C GLY A 161 -2.68 -1.79 -9.08
N CYS A 162 -3.33 -2.54 -9.95
CA CYS A 162 -4.60 -3.20 -9.64
C CYS A 162 -4.47 -4.30 -8.59
N SER A 163 -3.33 -5.00 -8.50
CA SER A 163 -3.11 -6.03 -7.48
C SER A 163 -3.02 -5.44 -6.08
N GLY A 164 -2.34 -4.31 -5.93
CA GLY A 164 -2.29 -3.57 -4.65
C GLY A 164 -3.64 -3.00 -4.25
N PHE A 165 -4.38 -2.44 -5.20
CA PHE A 165 -5.75 -1.97 -4.98
C PHE A 165 -6.64 -3.12 -4.48
N GLY A 166 -6.67 -4.25 -5.19
CA GLY A 166 -7.45 -5.42 -4.79
C GLY A 166 -7.05 -5.98 -3.42
N PHE A 167 -5.74 -6.04 -3.14
CA PHE A 167 -5.23 -6.49 -1.84
C PHE A 167 -5.74 -5.62 -0.68
N ILE A 168 -5.75 -4.28 -0.83
CA ILE A 168 -6.28 -3.38 0.18
C ILE A 168 -7.78 -3.59 0.39
N LEU A 169 -8.56 -3.79 -0.69
CA LEU A 169 -9.99 -4.06 -0.58
C LEU A 169 -10.29 -5.37 0.16
N LEU A 170 -9.46 -6.41 -0.05
CA LEU A 170 -9.58 -7.69 0.67
C LEU A 170 -9.25 -7.54 2.17
N MET A 171 -8.35 -6.61 2.53
CA MET A 171 -8.05 -6.27 3.93
C MET A 171 -9.11 -5.38 4.57
N GLY A 172 -10.06 -4.91 3.78
CA GLY A 172 -11.15 -4.04 4.23
C GLY A 172 -12.06 -4.67 5.27
N PRO A 173 -13.03 -3.90 5.78
CA PRO A 173 -13.86 -4.33 6.91
C PRO A 173 -14.64 -5.60 6.61
N SER A 174 -14.41 -6.64 7.40
CA SER A 174 -15.30 -7.79 7.47
C SER A 174 -16.70 -7.36 7.96
N ASP A 175 -17.75 -8.02 7.44
CA ASP A 175 -19.16 -7.65 7.58
C ASP A 175 -19.73 -7.55 9.02
N GLY A 176 -18.92 -7.67 10.04
CA GLY A 176 -19.30 -7.58 11.44
C GLY A 176 -19.08 -6.23 12.13
N CYS A 177 -18.58 -5.21 11.43
CA CYS A 177 -18.08 -3.97 12.03
C CYS A 177 -18.61 -2.70 11.37
N SER A 178 -19.91 -2.54 11.22
CA SER A 178 -20.53 -1.24 10.95
C SER A 178 -20.67 -0.44 12.24
N ARG A 179 -20.23 0.83 12.25
CA ARG A 179 -20.63 1.80 13.28
C ARG A 179 -22.04 2.27 13.04
#